data_123a522689363f65516278e67a930e49
#
_entry.id   123a522689363f65516278e67a930e49
#
_cell.length_a   1.000
_cell.length_b   1.000
_cell.length_c   1.000
_cell.angle_alpha   90.00
_cell.angle_beta   90.00
_cell.angle_gamma   90.00
#
_symmetry.space_group_name_H-M   'P 1'
#
loop_
_entity.id
_entity.type
_entity.pdbx_description
1 polymer ?
#
loop_
_entity_poly.entity_id
_entity_poly.type
_entity_poly.pdbx_seq_one_letter_code
_entity_poly.pdbx_strand_id
1 'polypeptide(L)'
;MVINSAFSPDTVVMASISRTWFHSESKPDVTIRNAKVELYIDGIFKEEMPWKEYSYWKSSRWFGEDRGGWVTDTLYISNTVPLPGQTVKIVASTPEYGTASAEDKIPSKTEIKGLRIIPRKEATGNGGTLVDGDGNISYIEENDVLIYQITFQDTPGKSNYYSLQIWGDDDHLGVLLDFSVDPVFTQQQGILDEVFGPSMVNWRGRVFSDELFDGKEYTLQVKEQLRSDTKYYTKRHIRLYSLSEPYYQYLLSLQNIENEGIMGGLTNVGLAEPVRIYSNVEGGTGIAGGCQWFESLVDIKDLIK
;
A
#
# COMPACT_ATOMS: atom_id res chain seq x y z
N MET A 1 7.22 -20.36 -10.43
CA MET A 1 7.07 -19.07 -11.15
C MET A 1 6.34 -18.08 -10.24
N VAL A 2 6.67 -16.79 -10.32
CA VAL A 2 5.98 -15.72 -9.57
C VAL A 2 5.32 -14.80 -10.58
N ILE A 3 4.02 -14.48 -10.38
CA ILE A 3 3.27 -13.51 -11.17
C ILE A 3 2.86 -12.39 -10.23
N ASN A 4 3.25 -11.14 -10.54
CA ASN A 4 2.77 -9.98 -9.81
C ASN A 4 2.17 -8.96 -10.79
N SER A 5 0.90 -8.67 -10.60
CA SER A 5 0.15 -7.69 -11.38
C SER A 5 -0.91 -7.02 -10.50
N ALA A 6 -0.91 -5.71 -10.47
CA ALA A 6 -2.03 -4.92 -9.97
C ALA A 6 -2.63 -4.18 -11.17
N PHE A 7 -3.93 -4.29 -11.37
CA PHE A 7 -4.58 -3.73 -12.54
C PHE A 7 -5.82 -2.90 -12.16
N SER A 8 -6.00 -1.86 -12.93
CA SER A 8 -7.09 -0.90 -12.76
C SER A 8 -7.62 -0.45 -14.13
N PRO A 9 -8.80 0.17 -14.20
CA PRO A 9 -9.35 0.70 -15.46
C PRO A 9 -8.66 1.99 -15.94
N ASP A 10 -7.64 2.47 -15.24
CA ASP A 10 -6.98 3.74 -15.57
C ASP A 10 -5.68 3.55 -16.37
N THR A 11 -5.22 2.29 -16.52
CA THR A 11 -3.95 1.99 -17.18
C THR A 11 -3.99 0.62 -17.87
N VAL A 12 -3.05 0.39 -18.79
CA VAL A 12 -2.85 -0.93 -19.41
C VAL A 12 -2.45 -1.97 -18.37
N VAL A 13 -2.80 -3.24 -18.64
CA VAL A 13 -2.37 -4.34 -17.75
C VAL A 13 -0.87 -4.56 -17.86
N MET A 14 -0.20 -4.64 -16.71
CA MET A 14 1.22 -4.91 -16.61
C MET A 14 1.46 -6.06 -15.63
N ALA A 15 2.43 -6.91 -15.93
CA ALA A 15 2.80 -8.04 -15.07
C ALA A 15 4.32 -8.20 -14.96
N SER A 16 4.80 -8.45 -13.75
CA SER A 16 6.15 -8.89 -13.50
C SER A 16 6.16 -10.42 -13.40
N ILE A 17 7.02 -11.08 -14.18
CA ILE A 17 7.20 -12.53 -14.15
C ILE A 17 8.61 -12.83 -13.66
N SER A 18 8.69 -13.62 -12.59
CA SER A 18 9.97 -13.95 -11.96
C SER A 18 10.00 -15.37 -11.39
N ARG A 19 11.13 -15.76 -10.82
CA ARG A 19 11.29 -16.99 -10.05
C ARG A 19 11.57 -16.68 -8.58
N THR A 20 11.30 -17.62 -7.71
CA THR A 20 11.77 -17.60 -6.32
C THR A 20 13.26 -17.92 -6.24
N TRP A 21 13.93 -17.53 -5.16
CA TRP A 21 15.31 -17.93 -4.84
C TRP A 21 15.45 -18.23 -3.35
N PHE A 22 16.49 -18.95 -3.00
CA PHE A 22 16.78 -19.22 -1.58
C PHE A 22 17.47 -18.02 -0.91
N HIS A 23 17.08 -17.73 0.31
CA HIS A 23 17.62 -16.62 1.11
C HIS A 23 19.15 -16.66 1.28
N SER A 24 19.77 -17.85 1.28
CA SER A 24 21.22 -18.02 1.39
C SER A 24 22.02 -17.64 0.13
N GLU A 25 21.34 -17.43 -0.99
CA GLU A 25 21.98 -17.00 -2.23
C GLU A 25 22.12 -15.47 -2.24
N SER A 26 23.26 -14.97 -2.77
CA SER A 26 23.35 -13.55 -3.15
C SER A 26 22.21 -13.23 -4.13
N LYS A 27 21.49 -12.12 -3.96
CA LYS A 27 20.32 -11.77 -4.75
C LYS A 27 20.60 -11.93 -6.26
N PRO A 28 20.13 -13.00 -6.90
CA PRO A 28 20.34 -13.23 -8.33
C PRO A 28 19.37 -12.38 -9.16
N ASP A 29 19.61 -12.28 -10.46
CA ASP A 29 18.56 -11.85 -11.39
C ASP A 29 17.48 -12.95 -11.43
N VAL A 30 16.30 -12.61 -10.94
CA VAL A 30 15.17 -13.54 -10.86
C VAL A 30 14.15 -13.31 -11.96
N THR A 31 14.36 -12.29 -12.81
CA THR A 31 13.42 -11.89 -13.85
C THR A 31 13.37 -12.91 -14.98
N ILE A 32 12.19 -13.31 -15.37
CA ILE A 32 11.96 -14.22 -16.52
C ILE A 32 11.54 -13.35 -17.71
N ARG A 33 12.41 -13.30 -18.75
CA ARG A 33 12.21 -12.46 -19.95
C ARG A 33 11.71 -13.23 -21.16
N ASN A 34 11.69 -14.57 -21.08
CA ASN A 34 11.34 -15.48 -22.17
C ASN A 34 10.01 -16.23 -21.91
N ALA A 35 9.18 -15.71 -20.99
CA ALA A 35 7.86 -16.27 -20.78
C ALA A 35 6.93 -15.87 -21.94
N LYS A 36 6.05 -16.79 -22.37
CA LYS A 36 4.85 -16.45 -23.11
C LYS A 36 3.81 -16.00 -22.09
N VAL A 37 3.39 -14.73 -22.16
CA VAL A 37 2.41 -14.16 -21.23
C VAL A 37 1.17 -13.76 -21.99
N GLU A 38 0.04 -14.36 -21.67
CA GLU A 38 -1.24 -14.18 -22.34
C GLU A 38 -2.22 -13.44 -21.42
N LEU A 39 -2.92 -12.46 -21.98
CA LEU A 39 -3.96 -11.68 -21.33
C LEU A 39 -5.33 -12.13 -21.78
N TYR A 40 -6.22 -12.35 -20.81
CA TYR A 40 -7.64 -12.62 -21.02
C TYR A 40 -8.48 -11.60 -20.25
N ILE A 41 -9.57 -11.14 -20.88
CA ILE A 41 -10.58 -10.30 -20.25
C ILE A 41 -11.93 -11.01 -20.35
N ASP A 42 -12.59 -11.22 -19.20
CA ASP A 42 -13.86 -11.95 -19.10
C ASP A 42 -13.80 -13.34 -19.77
N GLY A 43 -12.65 -14.04 -19.60
CA GLY A 43 -12.37 -15.35 -20.18
C GLY A 43 -12.00 -15.35 -21.65
N ILE A 44 -12.00 -14.19 -22.33
CA ILE A 44 -11.70 -14.06 -23.76
C ILE A 44 -10.24 -13.65 -23.93
N PHE A 45 -9.46 -14.42 -24.68
CA PHE A 45 -8.09 -14.05 -25.08
C PHE A 45 -8.07 -12.69 -25.77
N LYS A 46 -7.17 -11.81 -25.34
CA LYS A 46 -6.98 -10.48 -25.93
C LYS A 46 -5.68 -10.38 -26.71
N GLU A 47 -4.58 -10.68 -26.07
CA GLU A 47 -3.24 -10.53 -26.66
C GLU A 47 -2.17 -11.33 -25.91
N GLU A 48 -1.05 -11.55 -26.56
CA GLU A 48 0.20 -11.92 -25.92
C GLU A 48 0.92 -10.63 -25.50
N MET A 49 1.27 -10.52 -24.23
CA MET A 49 1.90 -9.34 -23.68
C MET A 49 3.41 -9.38 -23.97
N PRO A 50 3.95 -8.42 -24.72
CA PRO A 50 5.40 -8.33 -24.91
C PRO A 50 6.09 -7.87 -23.63
N TRP A 51 7.28 -8.39 -23.35
CA TRP A 51 8.11 -7.84 -22.31
C TRP A 51 8.77 -6.54 -22.76
N LYS A 52 8.94 -5.60 -21.84
CA LYS A 52 9.59 -4.31 -22.06
C LYS A 52 10.40 -3.94 -20.83
N GLU A 53 11.49 -3.24 -21.02
CA GLU A 53 12.21 -2.57 -19.94
C GLU A 53 11.50 -1.28 -19.60
N TYR A 54 11.24 -1.10 -18.32
CA TYR A 54 10.62 0.10 -17.76
C TYR A 54 11.55 0.70 -16.74
N SER A 55 12.06 1.90 -17.04
CA SER A 55 12.96 2.61 -16.15
C SER A 55 12.19 3.72 -15.43
N TYR A 56 12.33 3.77 -14.12
CA TYR A 56 11.75 4.81 -13.29
C TYR A 56 12.72 5.24 -12.20
N TRP A 57 12.57 6.48 -11.77
CA TRP A 57 13.35 6.98 -10.65
C TRP A 57 12.75 6.48 -9.35
N LYS A 58 13.53 5.76 -8.55
CA LYS A 58 13.17 5.34 -7.22
C LYS A 58 13.93 6.18 -6.21
N SER A 59 13.22 7.02 -5.47
CA SER A 59 13.83 7.70 -4.35
C SER A 59 13.97 6.73 -3.18
N SER A 60 15.12 6.72 -2.53
CA SER A 60 15.31 6.05 -1.25
C SER A 60 15.99 7.02 -0.31
N ARG A 61 15.34 7.29 0.81
CA ARG A 61 15.93 8.03 1.92
C ARG A 61 16.40 7.06 2.98
N TRP A 62 17.68 7.11 3.29
CA TRP A 62 18.23 6.49 4.47
C TRP A 62 19.07 7.55 5.18
N PHE A 63 18.69 7.91 6.42
CA PHE A 63 19.42 8.86 7.28
C PHE A 63 19.77 10.23 6.65
N GLY A 64 18.81 10.85 5.95
CA GLY A 64 19.01 12.25 5.48
C GLY A 64 19.77 12.43 4.17
N GLU A 65 20.29 11.36 3.57
CA GLU A 65 20.89 11.43 2.22
C GLU A 65 19.87 10.98 1.17
N ASP A 66 19.66 11.82 0.17
CA ASP A 66 18.86 11.47 -1.01
C ASP A 66 19.70 10.54 -1.90
N ARG A 67 19.46 9.25 -1.77
CA ARG A 67 20.10 8.22 -2.60
C ARG A 67 19.11 7.66 -3.62
N GLY A 68 18.38 8.53 -4.31
CA GLY A 68 17.57 8.13 -5.42
C GLY A 68 18.42 7.53 -6.55
N GLY A 69 17.84 6.61 -7.30
CA GLY A 69 18.49 5.98 -8.45
C GLY A 69 17.48 5.55 -9.51
N TRP A 70 17.94 5.50 -10.75
CA TRP A 70 17.17 4.86 -11.80
C TRP A 70 17.12 3.36 -11.57
N VAL A 71 15.91 2.82 -11.49
CA VAL A 71 15.65 1.38 -11.44
C VAL A 71 15.05 0.97 -12.77
N THR A 72 15.58 -0.09 -13.36
CA THR A 72 15.01 -0.69 -14.58
C THR A 72 14.42 -2.03 -14.21
N ASP A 73 13.12 -2.14 -14.35
CA ASP A 73 12.37 -3.39 -14.21
C ASP A 73 11.99 -3.92 -15.58
N THR A 74 11.87 -5.22 -15.69
CA THR A 74 11.32 -5.88 -16.88
C THR A 74 9.87 -6.25 -16.59
N LEU A 75 8.95 -5.71 -17.37
CA LEU A 75 7.52 -5.93 -17.26
C LEU A 75 6.95 -6.45 -18.58
N TYR A 76 5.97 -7.32 -18.46
CA TYR A 76 5.09 -7.68 -19.58
C TYR A 76 3.96 -6.67 -19.62
N ILE A 77 3.82 -5.95 -20.73
CA ILE A 77 2.92 -4.80 -20.85
C ILE A 77 1.96 -5.03 -22.02
N SER A 78 0.66 -5.03 -21.72
CA SER A 78 -0.40 -5.13 -22.73
C SER A 78 -0.65 -3.77 -23.41
N ASN A 79 -1.49 -3.79 -24.46
CA ASN A 79 -2.10 -2.60 -25.02
C ASN A 79 -3.55 -2.42 -24.53
N THR A 80 -4.07 -3.38 -23.78
CA THR A 80 -5.46 -3.42 -23.32
C THR A 80 -5.59 -2.70 -21.99
N VAL A 81 -6.54 -1.78 -21.91
CA VAL A 81 -7.01 -1.15 -20.67
C VAL A 81 -8.32 -1.86 -20.29
N PRO A 82 -8.38 -2.52 -19.14
CA PRO A 82 -9.58 -3.20 -18.70
C PRO A 82 -10.64 -2.20 -18.23
N LEU A 83 -11.91 -2.61 -18.16
CA LEU A 83 -13.01 -1.79 -17.68
C LEU A 83 -13.40 -2.16 -16.24
N PRO A 84 -14.06 -1.25 -15.49
CA PRO A 84 -14.63 -1.56 -14.19
C PRO A 84 -15.52 -2.80 -14.24
N GLY A 85 -15.37 -3.71 -13.27
CA GLY A 85 -16.15 -4.94 -13.16
C GLY A 85 -15.70 -6.09 -14.05
N GLN A 86 -14.74 -5.89 -14.94
CA GLN A 86 -14.17 -6.98 -15.74
C GLN A 86 -13.24 -7.88 -14.94
N THR A 87 -13.20 -9.14 -15.33
CA THR A 87 -12.22 -10.12 -14.83
C THR A 87 -10.99 -10.11 -15.73
N VAL A 88 -9.83 -9.92 -15.13
CA VAL A 88 -8.53 -9.94 -15.80
C VAL A 88 -7.82 -11.24 -15.42
N LYS A 89 -7.41 -12.03 -16.42
CA LYS A 89 -6.61 -13.25 -16.23
C LYS A 89 -5.29 -13.14 -16.96
N ILE A 90 -4.22 -13.50 -16.27
CA ILE A 90 -2.87 -13.57 -16.81
C ILE A 90 -2.42 -15.03 -16.77
N VAL A 91 -1.93 -15.53 -17.89
CA VAL A 91 -1.34 -16.88 -18.02
C VAL A 91 0.10 -16.71 -18.47
N ALA A 92 1.05 -17.16 -17.65
CA ALA A 92 2.46 -17.16 -18.00
C ALA A 92 2.98 -18.58 -18.16
N SER A 93 3.71 -18.85 -19.22
CA SER A 93 4.28 -20.16 -19.49
C SER A 93 5.73 -20.07 -19.96
N THR A 94 6.55 -21.01 -19.49
CA THR A 94 7.95 -21.18 -19.90
C THR A 94 8.29 -22.66 -20.01
N PRO A 95 9.26 -23.05 -20.83
CA PRO A 95 9.74 -24.44 -20.88
C PRO A 95 10.34 -24.91 -19.56
N GLU A 96 10.97 -24.01 -18.79
CA GLU A 96 11.72 -24.32 -17.57
C GLU A 96 10.82 -24.42 -16.33
N TYR A 97 9.83 -23.52 -16.20
CA TYR A 97 9.01 -23.38 -14.98
C TYR A 97 7.56 -23.81 -15.17
N GLY A 98 7.19 -24.31 -16.37
CA GLY A 98 5.83 -24.73 -16.68
C GLY A 98 4.88 -23.53 -16.86
N THR A 99 3.62 -23.71 -16.45
CA THR A 99 2.56 -22.70 -16.60
C THR A 99 2.03 -22.28 -15.24
N ALA A 100 1.87 -21.00 -15.06
CA ALA A 100 1.17 -20.40 -13.92
C ALA A 100 0.09 -19.44 -14.42
N SER A 101 -1.01 -19.31 -13.67
CA SER A 101 -2.07 -18.37 -14.00
C SER A 101 -2.67 -17.74 -12.77
N ALA A 102 -3.17 -16.53 -12.93
CA ALA A 102 -3.93 -15.84 -11.89
C ALA A 102 -5.03 -15.01 -12.53
N GLU A 103 -6.15 -14.89 -11.83
CA GLU A 103 -7.26 -14.04 -12.26
C GLU A 103 -7.87 -13.31 -11.10
N ASP A 104 -8.41 -12.14 -11.40
CA ASP A 104 -9.15 -11.35 -10.43
C ASP A 104 -10.07 -10.34 -11.12
N LYS A 105 -11.04 -9.84 -10.35
CA LYS A 105 -12.05 -8.90 -10.85
C LYS A 105 -11.78 -7.50 -10.36
N ILE A 106 -11.90 -6.52 -11.26
CA ILE A 106 -11.79 -5.10 -10.90
C ILE A 106 -13.03 -4.70 -10.09
N PRO A 107 -12.87 -4.22 -8.83
CA PRO A 107 -14.00 -3.80 -8.01
C PRO A 107 -14.64 -2.51 -8.54
N SER A 108 -15.81 -2.14 -8.03
CA SER A 108 -16.41 -0.82 -8.27
C SER A 108 -15.65 0.24 -7.47
N LYS A 109 -15.52 1.44 -8.05
CA LYS A 109 -14.89 2.58 -7.37
C LYS A 109 -15.80 3.14 -6.27
N THR A 110 -15.22 3.42 -5.12
CA THR A 110 -15.85 4.17 -4.04
C THR A 110 -15.27 5.58 -4.03
N GLU A 111 -16.15 6.59 -4.01
CA GLU A 111 -15.76 8.00 -4.05
C GLU A 111 -15.78 8.61 -2.64
N ILE A 112 -14.83 9.52 -2.39
CA ILE A 112 -14.85 10.36 -1.19
C ILE A 112 -15.94 11.41 -1.37
N LYS A 113 -16.98 11.37 -0.53
CA LYS A 113 -18.10 12.30 -0.52
C LYS A 113 -17.83 13.56 0.27
N GLY A 114 -16.99 13.44 1.31
CA GLY A 114 -16.64 14.54 2.20
C GLY A 114 -15.23 14.41 2.73
N LEU A 115 -14.53 15.54 2.80
CA LEU A 115 -13.19 15.63 3.37
C LEU A 115 -13.13 16.85 4.26
N ARG A 116 -12.77 16.64 5.54
CA ARG A 116 -12.53 17.70 6.52
C ARG A 116 -11.19 17.46 7.19
N ILE A 117 -10.39 18.51 7.31
CA ILE A 117 -9.09 18.46 7.98
C ILE A 117 -9.14 19.44 9.15
N ILE A 118 -8.84 18.96 10.35
CA ILE A 118 -8.95 19.70 11.59
C ILE A 118 -7.58 19.83 12.23
N PRO A 119 -6.99 21.04 12.31
CA PRO A 119 -5.76 21.24 13.02
C PRO A 119 -5.99 21.15 14.53
N ARG A 120 -5.07 20.53 15.26
CA ARG A 120 -5.07 20.41 16.72
C ARG A 120 -3.65 20.49 17.26
N LYS A 121 -3.55 20.80 18.54
CA LYS A 121 -2.34 20.65 19.35
C LYS A 121 -2.55 19.50 20.31
N GLU A 122 -1.59 18.59 20.36
CA GLU A 122 -1.60 17.44 21.28
C GLU A 122 -0.36 17.48 22.15
N ALA A 123 -0.55 17.22 23.45
CA ALA A 123 0.56 17.10 24.38
C ALA A 123 1.47 15.92 23.97
N THR A 124 2.77 16.14 23.97
CA THR A 124 3.74 15.06 23.75
C THR A 124 3.82 14.20 25.01
N GLY A 125 3.39 12.95 24.94
CA GLY A 125 3.42 12.00 26.07
C GLY A 125 4.82 11.73 26.68
N ASN A 126 5.86 12.06 25.94
CA ASN A 126 7.27 12.02 26.36
C ASN A 126 7.92 13.31 25.90
N GLY A 127 7.87 14.37 26.68
CA GLY A 127 8.38 15.70 26.33
C GLY A 127 9.55 15.66 25.35
N GLY A 128 9.27 16.00 24.08
CA GLY A 128 10.29 16.03 23.05
C GLY A 128 11.31 17.11 23.38
N THR A 129 12.59 16.79 23.31
CA THR A 129 13.67 17.74 23.54
C THR A 129 14.22 18.19 22.19
N LEU A 130 14.10 19.46 21.86
CA LEU A 130 14.82 20.06 20.74
C LEU A 130 16.14 20.61 21.24
N VAL A 131 17.21 20.29 20.55
CA VAL A 131 18.54 20.91 20.73
C VAL A 131 18.76 21.79 19.50
N ASP A 132 18.87 23.10 19.68
CA ASP A 132 19.19 24.03 18.59
C ASP A 132 20.69 23.94 18.20
N GLY A 133 21.08 24.67 17.13
CA GLY A 133 22.45 24.69 16.63
C GLY A 133 23.48 25.25 17.62
N ASP A 134 23.03 25.93 18.67
CA ASP A 134 23.85 26.50 19.75
C ASP A 134 23.87 25.63 21.00
N GLY A 135 23.21 24.45 20.97
CA GLY A 135 23.19 23.49 22.05
C GLY A 135 22.16 23.79 23.16
N ASN A 136 21.23 24.74 22.94
CA ASN A 136 20.16 25.03 23.89
C ASN A 136 19.10 23.94 23.83
N ILE A 137 18.65 23.47 24.99
CA ILE A 137 17.62 22.45 25.13
C ILE A 137 16.29 23.12 25.36
N SER A 138 15.35 22.91 24.44
CA SER A 138 13.95 23.28 24.64
C SER A 138 13.06 22.05 24.72
N TYR A 139 12.07 22.08 25.61
CA TYR A 139 11.08 21.02 25.73
C TYR A 139 9.89 21.34 24.83
N ILE A 140 9.49 20.39 23.98
CA ILE A 140 8.26 20.49 23.20
C ILE A 140 7.16 19.87 24.06
N GLU A 141 6.25 20.70 24.55
CA GLU A 141 5.10 20.23 25.33
C GLU A 141 3.91 19.83 24.44
N GLU A 142 3.87 20.32 23.19
CA GLU A 142 2.78 20.11 22.26
C GLU A 142 3.30 19.85 20.84
N ASN A 143 2.63 18.92 20.13
CA ASN A 143 2.81 18.71 18.71
C ASN A 143 1.61 19.23 17.93
N ASP A 144 1.87 19.87 16.79
CA ASP A 144 0.82 20.21 15.84
C ASP A 144 0.42 18.94 15.08
N VAL A 145 -0.87 18.65 15.06
CA VAL A 145 -1.44 17.49 14.37
C VAL A 145 -2.61 17.91 13.47
N LEU A 146 -2.84 17.15 12.41
CA LEU A 146 -4.02 17.25 11.57
C LEU A 146 -4.86 15.98 11.71
N ILE A 147 -6.17 16.16 11.96
CA ILE A 147 -7.13 15.05 11.93
C ILE A 147 -7.88 15.10 10.61
N TYR A 148 -7.67 14.07 9.79
CA TYR A 148 -8.42 13.87 8.55
C TYR A 148 -9.71 13.14 8.87
N GLN A 149 -10.84 13.68 8.42
CA GLN A 149 -12.15 13.04 8.41
C GLN A 149 -12.57 12.83 6.96
N ILE A 150 -12.61 11.56 6.54
CA ILE A 150 -12.82 11.16 5.15
C ILE A 150 -14.11 10.37 5.10
N THR A 151 -15.16 10.98 4.52
CA THR A 151 -16.50 10.39 4.45
C THR A 151 -16.73 9.76 3.10
N PHE A 152 -17.20 8.52 3.07
CA PHE A 152 -17.58 7.78 1.87
C PHE A 152 -18.77 6.87 2.16
N GLN A 153 -19.42 6.38 1.09
CA GLN A 153 -20.55 5.45 1.18
C GLN A 153 -20.10 4.06 0.78
N ASP A 154 -20.32 3.10 1.65
CA ASP A 154 -20.11 1.70 1.35
C ASP A 154 -21.28 1.11 0.55
N THR A 155 -21.00 0.04 -0.23
CA THR A 155 -22.01 -0.66 -1.03
C THR A 155 -22.56 -1.84 -0.24
N PRO A 156 -23.88 -1.88 0.07
CA PRO A 156 -24.46 -2.91 0.93
C PRO A 156 -24.47 -4.30 0.30
N GLY A 157 -24.46 -5.31 1.16
CA GLY A 157 -24.81 -6.69 0.83
C GLY A 157 -23.68 -7.50 0.19
N LYS A 158 -22.46 -7.02 0.24
CA LYS A 158 -21.23 -7.76 -0.11
C LYS A 158 -20.07 -7.22 0.71
N SER A 159 -19.08 -8.05 0.98
CA SER A 159 -17.84 -7.58 1.59
C SER A 159 -17.08 -6.67 0.64
N ASN A 160 -16.71 -5.50 1.13
CA ASN A 160 -15.92 -4.52 0.43
C ASN A 160 -14.58 -4.29 1.15
N TYR A 161 -13.54 -4.09 0.36
CA TYR A 161 -12.18 -3.97 0.85
C TYR A 161 -11.56 -2.68 0.35
N TYR A 162 -10.83 -2.02 1.22
CA TYR A 162 -10.34 -0.67 0.99
C TYR A 162 -8.86 -0.53 1.38
N SER A 163 -8.23 0.51 0.85
CA SER A 163 -6.97 1.04 1.37
C SER A 163 -6.99 2.55 1.33
N LEU A 164 -6.48 3.17 2.40
CA LEU A 164 -6.27 4.61 2.45
C LEU A 164 -4.79 4.92 2.38
N GLN A 165 -4.43 5.85 1.50
CA GLN A 165 -3.08 6.42 1.41
C GLN A 165 -3.15 7.93 1.50
N ILE A 166 -2.21 8.53 2.25
CA ILE A 166 -2.03 9.98 2.32
C ILE A 166 -0.53 10.26 2.17
N TRP A 167 -0.17 11.13 1.23
CA TRP A 167 1.24 11.53 1.02
C TRP A 167 1.34 12.99 0.62
N GLY A 168 2.52 13.58 0.77
CA GLY A 168 2.82 14.95 0.34
C GLY A 168 3.22 15.05 -1.14
N ASP A 169 3.23 16.24 -1.71
CA ASP A 169 3.71 16.54 -3.07
C ASP A 169 5.18 16.11 -3.29
N ASP A 170 5.96 16.10 -2.22
CA ASP A 170 7.33 15.63 -2.25
C ASP A 170 7.38 14.19 -1.75
N ASP A 171 7.55 13.24 -2.66
CA ASP A 171 7.75 11.81 -2.35
C ASP A 171 8.92 11.55 -1.39
N HIS A 172 9.79 12.54 -1.19
CA HIS A 172 10.96 12.45 -0.32
C HIS A 172 10.63 12.55 1.17
N LEU A 173 9.49 13.14 1.53
CA LEU A 173 9.06 13.31 2.91
C LEU A 173 7.77 12.53 3.17
N GLY A 174 7.91 11.34 3.70
CA GLY A 174 6.76 10.58 4.17
C GLY A 174 5.95 11.37 5.20
N VAL A 175 4.63 11.34 5.06
CA VAL A 175 3.69 11.89 6.03
C VAL A 175 3.62 10.92 7.21
N LEU A 176 3.77 11.43 8.45
CA LEU A 176 3.66 10.62 9.67
C LEU A 176 2.20 10.42 10.03
N LEU A 177 1.65 9.25 9.68
CA LEU A 177 0.24 8.92 9.88
C LEU A 177 0.06 7.96 11.05
N ASP A 178 -0.90 8.28 11.90
CA ASP A 178 -1.41 7.40 12.95
C ASP A 178 -2.83 6.96 12.59
N PHE A 179 -2.97 5.68 12.28
CA PHE A 179 -4.23 5.04 11.93
C PHE A 179 -4.96 4.48 13.16
N SER A 180 -4.32 4.42 14.32
CA SER A 180 -4.91 3.85 15.55
C SER A 180 -6.09 4.65 16.10
N VAL A 181 -6.31 5.86 15.59
CA VAL A 181 -7.42 6.72 15.98
C VAL A 181 -8.78 6.26 15.44
N ASP A 182 -8.79 5.31 14.51
CA ASP A 182 -10.01 4.76 13.92
C ASP A 182 -10.14 3.25 14.18
N PRO A 183 -11.29 2.78 14.68
CA PRO A 183 -11.49 1.37 15.03
C PRO A 183 -11.35 0.41 13.84
N VAL A 184 -11.58 0.83 12.60
CA VAL A 184 -11.43 -0.07 11.43
C VAL A 184 -10.00 -0.58 11.25
N PHE A 185 -9.00 0.16 11.73
CA PHE A 185 -7.60 -0.24 11.65
C PHE A 185 -7.12 -1.02 12.87
N THR A 186 -7.80 -0.86 14.03
CA THR A 186 -7.40 -1.51 15.28
C THR A 186 -7.98 -2.91 15.45
N GLN A 187 -9.10 -3.22 14.81
CA GLN A 187 -9.70 -4.57 14.86
C GLN A 187 -8.83 -5.68 14.28
N GLN A 188 -7.93 -5.33 13.37
CA GLN A 188 -6.99 -6.28 12.75
C GLN A 188 -5.69 -6.42 13.52
N GLN A 189 -5.52 -5.66 14.61
CA GLN A 189 -4.34 -5.73 15.46
C GLN A 189 -4.46 -6.92 16.41
N GLY A 190 -3.39 -7.73 16.48
CA GLY A 190 -3.32 -8.84 17.43
C GLY A 190 -3.14 -8.33 18.88
N ILE A 191 -3.42 -9.21 19.87
CA ILE A 191 -3.24 -8.95 21.32
C ILE A 191 -1.85 -8.36 21.64
N LEU A 192 -0.83 -8.68 20.86
CA LEU A 192 0.53 -8.19 21.07
C LEU A 192 0.71 -6.70 20.68
N ASP A 193 -0.02 -6.22 19.70
CA ASP A 193 -0.01 -4.79 19.34
C ASP A 193 -0.64 -3.94 20.46
N GLU A 194 -1.62 -4.50 21.18
CA GLU A 194 -2.24 -3.87 22.34
C GLU A 194 -1.25 -3.73 23.51
N VAL A 195 -0.33 -4.69 23.67
CA VAL A 195 0.66 -4.71 24.76
C VAL A 195 1.89 -3.86 24.45
N PHE A 196 2.35 -3.83 23.21
CA PHE A 196 3.62 -3.17 22.80
C PHE A 196 3.41 -1.82 22.10
N GLY A 197 2.14 -1.39 21.93
CA GLY A 197 1.74 -0.17 21.26
C GLY A 197 1.64 -0.33 19.74
N PRO A 198 0.81 0.48 19.09
CA PRO A 198 0.67 0.44 17.64
C PRO A 198 2.01 0.75 16.98
N SER A 199 2.37 -0.03 16.00
CA SER A 199 3.49 0.29 15.11
C SER A 199 3.16 1.65 14.46
N MET A 200 3.68 2.72 15.05
CA MET A 200 3.60 4.04 14.43
C MET A 200 4.39 4.00 13.14
N VAL A 201 3.82 4.54 12.10
CA VAL A 201 4.41 4.83 10.81
C VAL A 201 4.17 3.77 9.74
N ASN A 202 3.16 4.00 8.95
CA ASN A 202 3.09 3.38 7.65
C ASN A 202 2.96 4.46 6.55
N TRP A 203 4.00 4.58 5.76
CA TRP A 203 4.08 5.53 4.63
C TRP A 203 3.33 5.09 3.37
N ARG A 204 2.78 3.87 3.39
CA ARG A 204 2.14 3.25 2.21
C ARG A 204 0.63 3.12 2.33
N GLY A 205 0.07 3.56 3.46
CA GLY A 205 -1.36 3.42 3.73
C GLY A 205 -1.71 2.11 4.43
N ARG A 206 -2.96 2.00 4.85
CA ARG A 206 -3.51 0.85 5.55
C ARG A 206 -4.67 0.28 4.78
N VAL A 207 -4.77 -1.06 4.79
CA VAL A 207 -5.94 -1.78 4.27
C VAL A 207 -6.96 -2.03 5.37
N PHE A 208 -8.24 -2.08 5.02
CA PHE A 208 -9.35 -2.35 5.94
C PHE A 208 -10.55 -2.94 5.19
N SER A 209 -11.48 -3.57 5.93
CA SER A 209 -12.74 -4.09 5.41
C SER A 209 -13.93 -3.26 5.92
N ASP A 210 -15.11 -3.51 5.35
CA ASP A 210 -16.36 -2.86 5.71
C ASP A 210 -17.10 -3.51 6.89
N GLU A 211 -16.50 -4.47 7.58
CA GLU A 211 -17.13 -5.24 8.67
C GLU A 211 -17.85 -4.37 9.71
N LEU A 212 -17.35 -3.16 9.99
CA LEU A 212 -17.95 -2.22 10.94
C LEU A 212 -19.07 -1.37 10.35
N PHE A 213 -19.16 -1.24 9.03
CA PHE A 213 -20.03 -0.24 8.39
C PHE A 213 -20.72 -0.72 7.10
N ASP A 214 -20.83 -2.05 6.87
CA ASP A 214 -21.47 -2.63 5.68
C ASP A 214 -22.74 -1.86 5.29
N GLY A 215 -22.76 -1.35 4.07
CA GLY A 215 -23.84 -0.59 3.46
C GLY A 215 -24.10 0.80 4.02
N LYS A 216 -23.25 1.30 4.92
CA LYS A 216 -23.45 2.61 5.58
C LYS A 216 -22.49 3.67 5.05
N GLU A 217 -22.87 4.92 5.26
CA GLU A 217 -21.91 6.02 5.17
C GLU A 217 -20.98 5.95 6.39
N TYR A 218 -19.68 6.03 6.13
CA TYR A 218 -18.64 5.98 7.14
C TYR A 218 -17.71 7.17 7.04
N THR A 219 -17.29 7.71 8.20
CA THR A 219 -16.30 8.77 8.27
C THR A 219 -15.04 8.24 8.94
N LEU A 220 -14.08 7.89 8.10
CA LEU A 220 -12.77 7.41 8.49
C LEU A 220 -11.95 8.53 9.11
N GLN A 221 -11.21 8.23 10.19
CA GLN A 221 -10.33 9.18 10.84
C GLN A 221 -8.86 8.73 10.76
N VAL A 222 -7.97 9.66 10.41
CA VAL A 222 -6.52 9.44 10.45
C VAL A 222 -5.87 10.70 11.01
N LYS A 223 -4.84 10.53 11.82
CA LYS A 223 -4.07 11.63 12.38
C LYS A 223 -2.71 11.74 11.69
N GLU A 224 -2.36 12.93 11.26
CA GLU A 224 -1.01 13.27 10.78
C GLU A 224 -0.30 14.06 11.88
N GLN A 225 0.90 13.63 12.24
CA GLN A 225 1.80 14.42 13.05
C GLN A 225 2.61 15.34 12.14
N LEU A 226 2.45 16.65 12.33
CA LEU A 226 3.18 17.64 11.54
C LEU A 226 4.64 17.71 11.96
N ARG A 227 5.49 17.84 10.97
CA ARG A 227 6.94 18.00 11.13
C ARG A 227 7.32 19.46 10.85
N SER A 228 8.48 19.88 11.34
CA SER A 228 8.98 21.24 11.14
C SER A 228 9.15 21.64 9.68
N ASP A 229 9.36 20.67 8.79
CA ASP A 229 9.50 20.85 7.35
C ASP A 229 8.16 20.84 6.59
N THR A 230 7.05 20.42 7.22
CA THR A 230 5.69 20.36 6.63
C THR A 230 5.24 21.71 6.04
N LYS A 231 5.69 22.83 6.61
CA LYS A 231 5.40 24.18 6.11
C LYS A 231 5.87 24.48 4.68
N TYR A 232 6.82 23.69 4.18
CA TYR A 232 7.35 23.81 2.81
C TYR A 232 6.62 22.88 1.82
N TYR A 233 5.90 21.86 2.33
CA TYR A 233 5.25 20.83 1.54
C TYR A 233 3.79 20.71 1.98
N THR A 234 2.98 21.65 1.55
CA THR A 234 1.62 21.85 2.08
C THR A 234 0.55 21.05 1.37
N LYS A 235 0.84 20.49 0.21
CA LYS A 235 -0.14 19.69 -0.51
C LYS A 235 -0.17 18.25 -0.01
N ARG A 236 -1.39 17.70 0.04
CA ARG A 236 -1.65 16.31 0.42
C ARG A 236 -2.52 15.64 -0.61
N HIS A 237 -2.04 14.51 -1.10
CA HIS A 237 -2.80 13.57 -1.91
C HIS A 237 -3.47 12.58 -0.95
N ILE A 238 -4.78 12.44 -1.07
CA ILE A 238 -5.58 11.52 -0.26
C ILE A 238 -6.26 10.57 -1.22
N ARG A 239 -5.87 9.31 -1.20
CA ARG A 239 -6.36 8.30 -2.12
C ARG A 239 -7.05 7.18 -1.37
N LEU A 240 -8.32 6.96 -1.69
CA LEU A 240 -9.12 5.84 -1.23
C LEU A 240 -9.19 4.80 -2.35
N TYR A 241 -8.64 3.62 -2.09
CA TYR A 241 -8.72 2.48 -2.99
C TYR A 241 -9.92 1.60 -2.63
N SER A 242 -10.61 1.13 -3.65
CA SER A 242 -11.45 -0.07 -3.60
C SER A 242 -10.61 -1.24 -4.11
N LEU A 243 -10.52 -2.30 -3.32
CA LEU A 243 -9.70 -3.47 -3.60
C LEU A 243 -10.57 -4.69 -3.86
N SER A 244 -10.09 -5.59 -4.71
CA SER A 244 -10.62 -6.96 -4.74
C SER A 244 -10.23 -7.71 -3.47
N GLU A 245 -10.96 -8.77 -3.12
CA GLU A 245 -10.62 -9.60 -1.96
C GLU A 245 -9.23 -10.22 -2.05
N PRO A 246 -8.80 -10.84 -3.18
CA PRO A 246 -7.45 -11.37 -3.31
C PRO A 246 -6.37 -10.30 -3.12
N TYR A 247 -6.56 -9.10 -3.68
CA TYR A 247 -5.59 -8.04 -3.54
C TYR A 247 -5.51 -7.48 -2.12
N TYR A 248 -6.66 -7.35 -1.46
CA TYR A 248 -6.73 -7.01 -0.04
C TYR A 248 -5.98 -8.02 0.83
N GLN A 249 -6.24 -9.32 0.68
CA GLN A 249 -5.57 -10.39 1.44
C GLN A 249 -4.05 -10.37 1.24
N TYR A 250 -3.61 -10.12 0.01
CA TYR A 250 -2.18 -9.96 -0.29
C TYR A 250 -1.57 -8.77 0.44
N LEU A 251 -2.19 -7.58 0.32
CA LEU A 251 -1.70 -6.36 0.98
C LEU A 251 -1.74 -6.48 2.51
N LEU A 252 -2.77 -7.12 3.06
CA LEU A 252 -2.89 -7.40 4.49
C LEU A 252 -1.76 -8.32 4.96
N SER A 253 -1.43 -9.37 4.20
CA SER A 253 -0.32 -10.26 4.53
C SER A 253 1.04 -9.54 4.52
N LEU A 254 1.26 -8.60 3.59
CA LEU A 254 2.45 -7.76 3.58
C LEU A 254 2.49 -6.79 4.78
N GLN A 255 1.35 -6.17 5.10
CA GLN A 255 1.23 -5.28 6.26
C GLN A 255 1.53 -6.02 7.57
N ASN A 256 1.08 -7.27 7.71
CA ASN A 256 1.36 -8.11 8.87
C ASN A 256 2.86 -8.43 9.00
N ILE A 257 3.56 -8.67 7.89
CA ILE A 257 5.03 -8.87 7.91
C ILE A 257 5.76 -7.59 8.35
N GLU A 258 5.35 -6.42 7.85
CA GLU A 258 5.96 -5.14 8.23
C GLU A 258 5.77 -4.82 9.73
N ASN A 259 4.67 -5.30 10.31
CA ASN A 259 4.35 -5.14 11.74
C ASN A 259 5.01 -6.19 12.66
N GLU A 260 5.73 -7.18 12.12
CA GLU A 260 6.30 -8.32 12.85
C GLU A 260 7.42 -7.97 13.85
N GLY A 261 7.70 -6.77 14.23
CA GLY A 261 8.73 -6.35 15.18
C GLY A 261 9.24 -7.46 16.13
N ILE A 262 8.56 -7.72 17.26
CA ILE A 262 8.92 -8.78 18.23
C ILE A 262 8.57 -10.17 17.72
N MET A 263 7.46 -10.32 16.95
CA MET A 263 7.05 -11.61 16.39
C MET A 263 8.04 -12.13 15.37
N GLY A 264 8.67 -11.25 14.57
CA GLY A 264 9.77 -11.64 13.68
C GLY A 264 10.95 -12.25 14.46
N GLY A 265 11.24 -11.73 15.65
CA GLY A 265 12.22 -12.33 16.58
C GLY A 265 11.82 -13.73 17.04
N LEU A 266 10.57 -13.95 17.41
CA LEU A 266 10.03 -15.26 17.83
C LEU A 266 9.99 -16.27 16.67
N THR A 267 9.64 -15.83 15.49
CA THR A 267 9.68 -16.64 14.26
C THR A 267 11.10 -17.13 13.96
N ASN A 268 12.09 -16.23 14.07
CA ASN A 268 13.50 -16.57 13.82
C ASN A 268 14.08 -17.61 14.81
N VAL A 269 13.53 -17.70 16.00
CA VAL A 269 13.92 -18.72 17.00
C VAL A 269 12.95 -19.92 17.02
N GLY A 270 12.02 -20.01 16.07
CA GLY A 270 11.09 -21.14 15.93
C GLY A 270 9.96 -21.18 16.96
N LEU A 271 9.67 -20.08 17.63
CA LEU A 271 8.61 -19.98 18.64
C LEU A 271 7.29 -19.43 18.08
N ALA A 272 7.28 -18.96 16.83
CA ALA A 272 6.09 -18.55 16.12
C ALA A 272 6.13 -19.05 14.66
N GLU A 273 4.95 -19.22 14.04
CA GLU A 273 4.86 -19.56 12.62
C GLU A 273 5.16 -18.33 11.76
N PRO A 274 5.92 -18.48 10.64
CA PRO A 274 6.14 -17.39 9.69
C PRO A 274 4.82 -16.92 9.07
N VAL A 275 4.63 -15.61 8.95
CA VAL A 275 3.52 -15.05 8.19
C VAL A 275 3.64 -15.50 6.73
N ARG A 276 2.58 -16.08 6.20
CA ARG A 276 2.52 -16.48 4.79
C ARG A 276 1.93 -15.34 3.97
N ILE A 277 2.65 -14.95 2.91
CA ILE A 277 2.11 -14.02 1.93
C ILE A 277 0.99 -14.71 1.16
N TYR A 278 -0.17 -14.09 1.11
CA TYR A 278 -1.31 -14.58 0.32
C TYR A 278 -0.96 -14.60 -1.17
N SER A 279 -1.49 -15.60 -1.88
CA SER A 279 -1.32 -15.75 -3.32
C SER A 279 -2.60 -16.32 -3.94
N ASN A 280 -3.02 -15.76 -5.07
CA ASN A 280 -4.08 -16.32 -5.93
C ASN A 280 -3.53 -16.92 -7.23
N VAL A 281 -2.23 -17.19 -7.30
CA VAL A 281 -1.58 -17.76 -8.49
C VAL A 281 -1.64 -19.28 -8.46
N GLU A 282 -2.28 -19.88 -9.43
CA GLU A 282 -2.27 -21.32 -9.66
C GLU A 282 -1.00 -21.74 -10.43
N GLY A 283 -0.37 -22.83 -10.00
CA GLY A 283 0.89 -23.32 -10.59
C GLY A 283 2.11 -22.46 -10.26
N GLY A 284 1.98 -21.51 -9.33
CA GLY A 284 3.04 -20.60 -8.92
C GLY A 284 2.74 -19.88 -7.60
N THR A 285 3.25 -18.66 -7.48
CA THR A 285 2.97 -17.76 -6.35
C THR A 285 2.91 -16.31 -6.81
N GLY A 286 2.47 -15.38 -5.97
CA GLY A 286 2.34 -13.95 -6.28
C GLY A 286 0.89 -13.49 -6.27
N ILE A 287 0.58 -12.45 -7.03
CA ILE A 287 -0.74 -11.82 -7.01
C ILE A 287 -1.13 -11.28 -8.39
N ALA A 288 -2.36 -11.53 -8.80
CA ALA A 288 -3.09 -10.72 -9.75
C ALA A 288 -4.23 -10.03 -9.00
N GLY A 289 -4.19 -8.72 -8.85
CA GLY A 289 -5.09 -7.98 -7.97
C GLY A 289 -5.76 -6.81 -8.67
N GLY A 290 -7.11 -6.77 -8.61
CA GLY A 290 -7.92 -5.68 -9.14
C GLY A 290 -8.08 -4.54 -8.14
N CYS A 291 -7.95 -3.30 -8.59
CA CYS A 291 -8.23 -2.13 -7.77
C CYS A 291 -8.78 -0.96 -8.59
N GLN A 292 -9.44 -0.04 -7.90
CA GLN A 292 -9.76 1.30 -8.37
C GLN A 292 -9.49 2.30 -7.26
N TRP A 293 -9.35 3.58 -7.58
CA TRP A 293 -9.16 4.61 -6.57
C TRP A 293 -9.89 5.90 -6.90
N PHE A 294 -10.18 6.64 -5.86
CA PHE A 294 -10.56 8.04 -5.89
C PHE A 294 -9.49 8.86 -5.21
N GLU A 295 -9.09 9.97 -5.80
CA GLU A 295 -8.05 10.84 -5.26
C GLU A 295 -8.57 12.26 -5.06
N SER A 296 -8.22 12.84 -3.91
CA SER A 296 -8.41 14.25 -3.59
C SER A 296 -7.05 14.90 -3.32
N LEU A 297 -6.82 16.06 -3.93
CA LEU A 297 -5.66 16.90 -3.66
C LEU A 297 -6.11 18.09 -2.79
N VAL A 298 -5.45 18.31 -1.66
CA VAL A 298 -5.75 19.41 -0.74
C VAL A 298 -4.47 20.18 -0.38
N ASP A 299 -4.61 21.49 -0.19
CA ASP A 299 -3.54 22.34 0.34
C ASP A 299 -3.84 22.65 1.82
N ILE A 300 -2.92 22.24 2.69
CA ILE A 300 -3.04 22.45 4.15
C ILE A 300 -2.38 23.74 4.62
N LYS A 301 -1.89 24.59 3.72
CA LYS A 301 -1.14 25.82 4.03
C LYS A 301 -1.85 26.71 5.04
N ASP A 302 -3.15 26.88 4.92
CA ASP A 302 -3.94 27.74 5.81
C ASP A 302 -4.23 27.10 7.18
N LEU A 303 -3.98 25.80 7.32
CA LEU A 303 -4.17 25.02 8.56
C LEU A 303 -2.92 24.96 9.42
N ILE A 304 -1.75 25.20 8.82
CA ILE A 304 -0.44 25.23 9.48
C ILE A 304 -0.01 26.71 9.65
N LYS A 305 -0.05 27.19 10.86
CA LYS A 305 0.37 28.57 11.20
C LYS A 305 1.63 28.57 12.02
#